data_c94eaa129f9ecfc6b296a9303370915a
#
_entry.id   c94eaa129f9ecfc6b296a9303370915a
#
_cell.length_a   1.000
_cell.length_b   1.000
_cell.length_c   1.000
_cell.angle_alpha   90.00
_cell.angle_beta   90.00
_cell.angle_gamma   90.00
#
_symmetry.space_group_name_H-M   'P 1'
#
loop_
_entity.id
_entity.type
_entity.pdbx_description
1 polymer ?
#
loop_
_entity_poly.entity_id
_entity_poly.type
_entity_poly.pdbx_seq_one_letter_code
_entity_poly.pdbx_strand_id
1 'polypeptide(L)'
;DLAALDAKTSVLPEVQTNYKPGVKNGALTYLDGQAALDSILVPEGYKIEQWATEKEFPFLANPVQMSFDNKGRLWVATMPIYPNYRPGDARPDDKLLILEDTNNDGKADKQTVFADKLHLPMGFELAPEGVYVSQGTNLVLLKDLDGDDRADEQEIIFSGFDDHDTHH
;
A
#
# COMPACT_ATOMS: atom_id res chain seq x y z
N ASP A 1 -40.38 25.83 -6.51
CA ASP A 1 -39.83 26.26 -5.23
C ASP A 1 -38.82 25.22 -4.73
N LEU A 2 -37.54 25.61 -4.68
CA LEU A 2 -36.43 24.73 -4.31
C LEU A 2 -36.58 24.19 -2.87
N ALA A 3 -37.10 25.00 -1.95
CA ALA A 3 -37.33 24.57 -0.56
C ALA A 3 -38.40 23.48 -0.46
N ALA A 4 -39.42 23.50 -1.33
CA ALA A 4 -40.43 22.46 -1.38
C ALA A 4 -39.91 21.17 -2.03
N LEU A 5 -38.91 21.27 -2.93
CA LEU A 5 -38.20 20.13 -3.50
C LEU A 5 -37.27 19.50 -2.47
N ASP A 6 -36.51 20.31 -1.74
CA ASP A 6 -35.62 19.90 -0.68
C ASP A 6 -36.38 19.16 0.45
N ALA A 7 -37.53 19.68 0.84
CA ALA A 7 -38.37 19.00 1.83
C ALA A 7 -38.89 17.63 1.37
N LYS A 8 -39.04 17.41 0.07
CA LYS A 8 -39.45 16.12 -0.49
C LYS A 8 -38.30 15.12 -0.68
N THR A 9 -37.07 15.63 -0.81
CA THR A 9 -35.88 14.81 -1.06
C THR A 9 -35.01 14.62 0.18
N SER A 10 -35.24 15.41 1.24
CA SER A 10 -34.46 15.36 2.48
C SER A 10 -34.68 14.09 3.33
N VAL A 11 -35.79 13.38 3.09
CA VAL A 11 -36.07 12.10 3.76
C VAL A 11 -36.06 10.99 2.69
N LEU A 12 -34.89 10.46 2.44
CA LEU A 12 -34.79 9.24 1.62
C LEU A 12 -35.34 8.05 2.43
N PRO A 13 -36.09 7.14 1.81
CA PRO A 13 -36.53 5.93 2.48
C PRO A 13 -35.32 5.12 2.93
N GLU A 14 -35.40 4.56 4.12
CA GLU A 14 -34.36 3.65 4.63
C GLU A 14 -34.17 2.47 3.66
N VAL A 15 -32.96 2.35 3.13
CA VAL A 15 -32.62 1.24 2.23
C VAL A 15 -32.41 -0.01 3.05
N GLN A 16 -33.30 -0.96 2.95
CA GLN A 16 -33.14 -2.29 3.53
C GLN A 16 -32.05 -3.04 2.79
N THR A 17 -30.92 -3.28 3.46
CA THR A 17 -29.81 -4.07 2.90
C THR A 17 -29.65 -5.38 3.69
N ASN A 18 -29.09 -6.38 3.05
CA ASN A 18 -28.67 -7.62 3.73
C ASN A 18 -27.30 -7.47 4.39
N TYR A 19 -26.67 -6.30 4.27
CA TYR A 19 -25.40 -6.00 4.92
C TYR A 19 -25.59 -5.92 6.43
N LYS A 20 -24.84 -6.72 7.15
CA LYS A 20 -24.77 -6.69 8.62
C LYS A 20 -23.39 -6.12 8.97
N PRO A 21 -23.30 -4.87 9.45
CA PRO A 21 -22.02 -4.36 9.93
C PRO A 21 -21.49 -5.25 11.04
N GLY A 22 -20.23 -5.68 10.92
CA GLY A 22 -19.58 -6.60 11.85
C GLY A 22 -19.39 -6.03 13.26
N VAL A 23 -19.52 -4.70 13.39
CA VAL A 23 -19.33 -4.01 14.68
C VAL A 23 -20.28 -2.85 14.85
N LYS A 24 -20.64 -2.61 16.11
CA LYS A 24 -21.43 -1.49 16.54
C LYS A 24 -20.67 -0.18 16.26
N ASN A 25 -21.31 0.80 15.63
CA ASN A 25 -20.79 2.11 15.25
C ASN A 25 -19.88 2.12 14.00
N GLY A 26 -19.94 1.10 13.13
CA GLY A 26 -19.21 1.12 11.86
C GLY A 26 -17.68 0.98 11.96
N ALA A 27 -17.13 0.80 13.16
CA ALA A 27 -15.72 0.45 13.30
C ALA A 27 -15.47 -0.99 12.88
N LEU A 28 -14.52 -1.20 11.99
CA LEU A 28 -14.07 -2.55 11.64
C LEU A 28 -13.10 -3.06 12.72
N THR A 29 -13.28 -4.30 13.13
CA THR A 29 -12.27 -4.99 13.94
C THR A 29 -11.30 -5.65 12.98
N TYR A 30 -10.07 -5.16 12.96
CA TYR A 30 -9.01 -5.80 12.20
C TYR A 30 -8.55 -7.04 12.95
N LEU A 31 -8.47 -8.15 12.24
CA LEU A 31 -7.87 -9.35 12.75
C LEU A 31 -6.35 -9.20 12.73
N ASP A 32 -5.68 -9.68 13.76
CA ASP A 32 -4.23 -9.83 13.72
C ASP A 32 -3.82 -10.92 12.73
N GLY A 33 -2.53 -11.01 12.42
CA GLY A 33 -2.03 -11.89 11.39
C GLY A 33 -2.48 -13.34 11.56
N GLN A 34 -2.41 -13.91 12.77
CA GLN A 34 -2.80 -15.30 13.00
C GLN A 34 -4.32 -15.50 12.88
N ALA A 35 -5.11 -14.62 13.50
CA ALA A 35 -6.57 -14.69 13.40
C ALA A 35 -7.06 -14.48 11.95
N ALA A 36 -6.35 -13.65 11.17
CA ALA A 36 -6.63 -13.49 9.75
C ALA A 36 -6.35 -14.78 8.97
N LEU A 37 -5.20 -15.43 9.20
CA LEU A 37 -4.86 -16.73 8.58
C LEU A 37 -5.90 -17.80 8.90
N ASP A 38 -6.32 -17.90 10.16
CA ASP A 38 -7.30 -18.88 10.62
C ASP A 38 -8.69 -18.69 9.97
N SER A 39 -8.96 -17.50 9.46
CA SER A 39 -10.21 -17.18 8.77
C SER A 39 -10.22 -17.47 7.26
N ILE A 40 -9.05 -17.75 6.68
CA ILE A 40 -8.90 -17.98 5.23
C ILE A 40 -9.15 -19.47 4.92
N LEU A 41 -10.05 -19.71 3.97
CA LEU A 41 -10.28 -21.05 3.44
C LEU A 41 -9.22 -21.37 2.38
N VAL A 42 -8.37 -22.36 2.69
CA VAL A 42 -7.29 -22.80 1.79
C VAL A 42 -7.72 -24.10 1.12
N PRO A 43 -7.62 -24.23 -0.22
CA PRO A 43 -7.92 -25.49 -0.91
C PRO A 43 -7.04 -26.65 -0.44
N GLU A 44 -7.53 -27.88 -0.62
CA GLU A 44 -6.76 -29.09 -0.30
C GLU A 44 -5.44 -29.14 -1.07
N GLY A 45 -4.36 -29.46 -0.38
CA GLY A 45 -3.00 -29.51 -0.94
C GLY A 45 -2.25 -28.17 -0.90
N TYR A 46 -2.90 -27.09 -0.45
CA TYR A 46 -2.25 -25.79 -0.27
C TYR A 46 -2.07 -25.47 1.21
N LYS A 47 -1.06 -24.66 1.51
CA LYS A 47 -0.76 -24.12 2.83
C LYS A 47 -0.64 -22.59 2.73
N ILE A 48 -1.16 -21.88 3.73
CA ILE A 48 -0.95 -20.45 3.88
C ILE A 48 -0.11 -20.19 5.12
N GLU A 49 0.85 -19.31 5.01
CA GLU A 49 1.73 -18.93 6.11
C GLU A 49 1.91 -17.43 6.13
N GLN A 50 2.11 -16.87 7.30
CA GLN A 50 2.47 -15.48 7.48
C GLN A 50 3.98 -15.32 7.25
N TRP A 51 4.36 -14.54 6.24
CA TRP A 51 5.76 -14.32 5.88
C TRP A 51 6.32 -13.03 6.46
N ALA A 52 5.52 -11.96 6.53
CA ALA A 52 5.87 -10.67 7.12
C ALA A 52 4.61 -9.97 7.64
N THR A 53 4.76 -9.13 8.66
CA THR A 53 3.67 -8.33 9.23
C THR A 53 4.11 -6.92 9.58
N GLU A 54 3.14 -6.01 9.67
CA GLU A 54 3.38 -4.65 10.18
C GLU A 54 3.87 -4.61 11.64
N LYS A 55 3.61 -5.67 12.41
CA LYS A 55 4.08 -5.78 13.80
C LYS A 55 5.59 -5.95 13.87
N GLU A 56 6.14 -6.72 12.94
CA GLU A 56 7.59 -6.97 12.82
C GLU A 56 8.27 -5.86 12.01
N PHE A 57 7.59 -5.38 10.98
CA PHE A 57 8.08 -4.36 10.05
C PHE A 57 7.08 -3.19 9.99
N PRO A 58 7.13 -2.22 10.91
CA PRO A 58 6.15 -1.12 10.96
C PRO A 58 6.05 -0.27 9.69
N PHE A 59 7.08 -0.25 8.86
CA PHE A 59 7.04 0.45 7.57
C PHE A 59 6.25 -0.31 6.49
N LEU A 60 5.89 -1.57 6.72
CA LEU A 60 5.05 -2.37 5.82
C LEU A 60 3.56 -1.94 5.86
N ALA A 61 3.27 -0.82 6.49
CA ALA A 61 1.92 -0.30 6.64
C ALA A 61 1.27 0.04 5.30
N ASN A 62 0.05 -0.47 5.10
CA ASN A 62 -0.76 -0.25 3.91
C ASN A 62 -0.01 -0.57 2.60
N PRO A 63 0.43 -1.82 2.39
CA PRO A 63 1.10 -2.24 1.15
C PRO A 63 0.14 -2.17 -0.03
N VAL A 64 0.59 -1.61 -1.16
CA VAL A 64 -0.26 -1.38 -2.35
C VAL A 64 0.21 -2.13 -3.58
N GLN A 65 1.50 -2.40 -3.69
CA GLN A 65 2.06 -3.25 -4.73
C GLN A 65 3.26 -4.02 -4.20
N MET A 66 3.49 -5.20 -4.76
CA MET A 66 4.67 -6.01 -4.47
C MET A 66 5.18 -6.71 -5.73
N SER A 67 6.49 -6.96 -5.77
CA SER A 67 7.17 -7.72 -6.81
C SER A 67 8.41 -8.41 -6.25
N PHE A 68 8.86 -9.47 -6.89
CA PHE A 68 10.12 -10.12 -6.53
C PHE A 68 11.23 -9.70 -7.48
N ASP A 69 12.41 -9.47 -6.94
CA ASP A 69 13.61 -9.30 -7.76
C ASP A 69 14.25 -10.63 -8.14
N ASN A 70 15.30 -10.57 -8.95
CA ASN A 70 16.03 -11.76 -9.41
C ASN A 70 16.86 -12.44 -8.32
N LYS A 71 16.97 -11.85 -7.13
CA LYS A 71 17.57 -12.44 -5.92
C LYS A 71 16.53 -13.10 -5.02
N GLY A 72 15.24 -13.05 -5.40
CA GLY A 72 14.13 -13.59 -4.61
C GLY A 72 13.69 -12.71 -3.43
N ARG A 73 14.13 -11.46 -3.39
CA ARG A 73 13.73 -10.50 -2.35
C ARG A 73 12.39 -9.86 -2.72
N LEU A 74 11.53 -9.64 -1.73
CA LEU A 74 10.23 -9.01 -1.93
C LEU A 74 10.35 -7.49 -1.85
N TRP A 75 9.99 -6.82 -2.94
CA TRP A 75 9.85 -5.38 -3.00
C TRP A 75 8.40 -4.98 -2.76
N VAL A 76 8.18 -3.95 -1.93
CA VAL A 76 6.83 -3.52 -1.53
C VAL A 76 6.73 -2.00 -1.52
N ALA A 77 5.78 -1.46 -2.28
CA ALA A 77 5.38 -0.07 -2.17
C ALA A 77 4.31 0.08 -1.07
N THR A 78 4.47 1.07 -0.21
CA THR A 78 3.57 1.32 0.94
C THR A 78 3.05 2.74 0.95
N MET A 79 1.79 2.91 1.38
CA MET A 79 1.10 4.20 1.46
C MET A 79 0.39 4.37 2.82
N PRO A 80 1.12 4.48 3.94
CA PRO A 80 0.55 4.43 5.29
C PRO A 80 -0.48 5.52 5.59
N ILE A 81 -0.43 6.65 4.90
CA ILE A 81 -1.35 7.78 5.11
C ILE A 81 -2.54 7.83 4.14
N TYR A 82 -2.52 7.01 3.09
CA TYR A 82 -3.63 6.95 2.14
C TYR A 82 -4.89 6.35 2.78
N PRO A 83 -6.08 6.86 2.55
CA PRO A 83 -6.48 8.03 1.75
C PRO A 83 -6.62 9.32 2.59
N ASN A 84 -6.02 9.40 3.75
CA ASN A 84 -6.29 10.43 4.75
C ASN A 84 -5.44 11.70 4.61
N TYR A 85 -4.54 11.78 3.62
CA TYR A 85 -3.73 12.98 3.37
C TYR A 85 -4.63 14.17 3.02
N ARG A 86 -4.39 15.30 3.69
CA ARG A 86 -5.16 16.54 3.49
C ARG A 86 -4.21 17.69 3.20
N PRO A 87 -4.65 18.70 2.43
CA PRO A 87 -3.88 19.93 2.25
C PRO A 87 -3.48 20.53 3.60
N GLY A 88 -2.18 20.77 3.79
CA GLY A 88 -1.62 21.29 5.03
C GLY A 88 -1.09 20.22 6.00
N ASP A 89 -1.32 18.95 5.75
CA ASP A 89 -0.68 17.86 6.48
C ASP A 89 0.84 17.82 6.20
N ALA A 90 1.57 17.10 7.04
CA ALA A 90 2.98 16.81 6.76
C ALA A 90 3.11 16.11 5.40
N ARG A 91 4.24 16.33 4.72
CA ARG A 91 4.50 15.65 3.45
C ARG A 91 4.41 14.14 3.63
N PRO A 92 3.82 13.42 2.65
CA PRO A 92 3.83 11.98 2.64
C PRO A 92 5.23 11.42 2.82
N ASP A 93 5.32 10.32 3.53
CA ASP A 93 6.55 9.57 3.75
C ASP A 93 6.31 8.09 3.36
N ASP A 94 5.65 7.94 2.22
CA ASP A 94 5.41 6.64 1.60
C ASP A 94 6.75 6.04 1.16
N LYS A 95 6.82 4.73 1.10
CA LYS A 95 8.11 4.04 0.95
C LYS A 95 8.08 2.96 -0.11
N LEU A 96 9.24 2.70 -0.66
CA LEU A 96 9.56 1.46 -1.36
C LEU A 96 10.52 0.66 -0.48
N LEU A 97 10.10 -0.54 -0.11
CA LEU A 97 10.79 -1.42 0.83
C LEU A 97 11.33 -2.66 0.12
N ILE A 98 12.43 -3.21 0.65
CA ILE A 98 12.93 -4.54 0.31
C ILE A 98 12.85 -5.39 1.57
N LEU A 99 12.17 -6.54 1.48
CA LEU A 99 12.07 -7.54 2.53
C LEU A 99 12.81 -8.80 2.11
N GLU A 100 13.54 -9.39 3.06
CA GLU A 100 14.37 -10.57 2.82
C GLU A 100 14.14 -11.61 3.93
N ASP A 101 14.17 -12.88 3.55
CA ASP A 101 14.34 -14.04 4.43
C ASP A 101 15.80 -14.48 4.27
N THR A 102 16.68 -14.00 5.16
CA THR A 102 18.13 -14.22 5.04
C THR A 102 18.57 -15.58 5.56
N ASN A 103 17.75 -16.20 6.40
CA ASN A 103 18.04 -17.49 7.04
C ASN A 103 17.27 -18.67 6.40
N ASN A 104 16.39 -18.41 5.43
CA ASN A 104 15.55 -19.37 4.70
C ASN A 104 14.63 -20.19 5.61
N ASP A 105 14.05 -19.56 6.63
CA ASP A 105 13.08 -20.21 7.51
C ASP A 105 11.62 -20.01 7.06
N GLY A 106 11.40 -19.28 5.96
CA GLY A 106 10.09 -18.99 5.40
C GLY A 106 9.44 -17.75 5.98
N LYS A 107 10.23 -16.87 6.64
CA LYS A 107 9.78 -15.58 7.17
C LYS A 107 10.79 -14.50 6.84
N ALA A 108 10.29 -13.29 6.58
CA ALA A 108 11.17 -12.14 6.45
C ALA A 108 11.83 -11.83 7.80
N ASP A 109 13.13 -11.58 7.77
CA ASP A 109 13.93 -11.21 8.95
C ASP A 109 14.72 -9.92 8.73
N LYS A 110 14.74 -9.38 7.51
CA LYS A 110 15.41 -8.12 7.18
C LYS A 110 14.51 -7.21 6.35
N GLN A 111 14.53 -5.92 6.67
CA GLN A 111 13.89 -4.86 5.91
C GLN A 111 14.91 -3.78 5.56
N THR A 112 14.94 -3.38 4.29
CA THR A 112 15.67 -2.21 3.81
C THR A 112 14.67 -1.20 3.26
N VAL A 113 14.83 0.08 3.59
CA VAL A 113 14.11 1.18 2.97
C VAL A 113 14.89 1.58 1.73
N PHE A 114 14.43 1.18 0.55
CA PHE A 114 15.06 1.54 -0.72
C PHE A 114 14.84 3.01 -1.05
N ALA A 115 13.61 3.50 -0.87
CA ALA A 115 13.29 4.92 -1.02
C ALA A 115 12.23 5.34 0.01
N ASP A 116 12.35 6.57 0.51
CA ASP A 116 11.41 7.21 1.40
C ASP A 116 10.88 8.54 0.82
N LYS A 117 9.99 9.19 1.57
CA LYS A 117 9.39 10.48 1.19
C LYS A 117 8.72 10.46 -0.19
N LEU A 118 8.28 9.28 -0.60
CA LEU A 118 7.46 9.13 -1.78
C LEU A 118 6.05 9.68 -1.52
N HIS A 119 5.33 9.94 -2.60
CA HIS A 119 3.94 10.36 -2.54
C HIS A 119 3.13 9.52 -3.51
N LEU A 120 2.24 8.69 -2.96
CA LEU A 120 1.36 7.79 -3.73
C LEU A 120 2.16 6.90 -4.71
N PRO A 121 3.09 6.06 -4.24
CA PRO A 121 3.81 5.13 -5.08
C PRO A 121 2.90 3.95 -5.45
N MET A 122 1.93 4.21 -6.33
CA MET A 122 0.87 3.25 -6.68
C MET A 122 1.38 2.07 -7.51
N GLY A 123 2.50 2.24 -8.19
CA GLY A 123 3.10 1.21 -9.00
C GLY A 123 4.60 1.37 -9.13
N PHE A 124 5.31 0.26 -9.25
CA PHE A 124 6.74 0.24 -9.57
C PHE A 124 7.11 -0.93 -10.48
N GLU A 125 8.21 -0.78 -11.19
CA GLU A 125 8.80 -1.82 -12.04
C GLU A 125 10.30 -1.85 -11.85
N LEU A 126 10.83 -3.05 -11.62
CA LEU A 126 12.27 -3.28 -11.46
C LEU A 126 12.94 -3.40 -12.84
N ALA A 127 13.96 -2.62 -13.08
CA ALA A 127 14.70 -2.60 -14.33
C ALA A 127 16.23 -2.64 -14.08
N PRO A 128 17.04 -3.02 -15.07
CA PRO A 128 18.50 -3.07 -14.90
C PRO A 128 19.14 -1.74 -14.52
N GLU A 129 18.54 -0.63 -14.93
CA GLU A 129 19.02 0.74 -14.67
C GLU A 129 18.50 1.34 -13.37
N GLY A 130 17.55 0.69 -12.69
CA GLY A 130 16.95 1.16 -11.45
C GLY A 130 15.49 0.77 -11.30
N VAL A 131 14.72 1.50 -10.51
CA VAL A 131 13.32 1.22 -10.26
C VAL A 131 12.45 2.37 -10.77
N TYR A 132 11.57 2.07 -11.72
CA TYR A 132 10.56 3.01 -12.17
C TYR A 132 9.42 3.04 -11.16
N VAL A 133 9.02 4.23 -10.72
CA VAL A 133 7.97 4.41 -9.72
C VAL A 133 6.96 5.45 -10.20
N SER A 134 5.69 5.09 -10.18
CA SER A 134 4.59 6.05 -10.30
C SER A 134 4.49 6.81 -8.98
N GLN A 135 4.82 8.09 -8.97
CA GLN A 135 4.87 8.90 -7.78
C GLN A 135 4.13 10.23 -7.99
N GLY A 136 3.00 10.41 -7.31
CA GLY A 136 2.16 11.60 -7.47
C GLY A 136 1.88 11.87 -8.95
N THR A 137 2.26 13.04 -9.42
CA THR A 137 2.04 13.45 -10.83
C THR A 137 3.16 13.02 -11.78
N ASN A 138 4.11 12.18 -11.34
CA ASN A 138 5.32 11.85 -12.10
C ASN A 138 5.52 10.32 -12.22
N LEU A 139 6.16 9.91 -13.32
CA LEU A 139 6.90 8.67 -13.39
C LEU A 139 8.38 9.01 -13.15
N VAL A 140 8.97 8.40 -12.15
CA VAL A 140 10.37 8.62 -11.78
C VAL A 140 11.18 7.34 -11.92
N LEU A 141 12.48 7.48 -12.19
CA LEU A 141 13.47 6.41 -12.10
C LEU A 141 14.31 6.65 -10.84
N LEU A 142 14.30 5.70 -9.94
CA LEU A 142 15.13 5.67 -8.74
C LEU A 142 16.34 4.79 -9.00
N LYS A 143 17.54 5.30 -8.72
CA LYS A 143 18.80 4.59 -8.98
C LYS A 143 19.58 4.43 -7.67
N ASP A 144 20.05 3.22 -7.47
CA ASP A 144 21.05 2.87 -6.46
C ASP A 144 22.40 2.84 -7.19
N LEU A 145 23.27 3.81 -6.91
CA LEU A 145 24.53 4.00 -7.64
C LEU A 145 25.70 3.28 -6.99
N ASP A 146 25.64 3.00 -5.70
CA ASP A 146 26.74 2.38 -4.95
C ASP A 146 26.44 0.94 -4.51
N GLY A 147 25.22 0.45 -4.73
CA GLY A 147 24.83 -0.94 -4.49
C GLY A 147 24.48 -1.25 -3.04
N ASP A 148 24.08 -0.23 -2.25
CA ASP A 148 23.72 -0.39 -0.85
C ASP A 148 22.23 -0.71 -0.62
N ASP A 149 21.48 -0.94 -1.70
CA ASP A 149 20.04 -1.15 -1.72
C ASP A 149 19.23 0.09 -1.28
N ARG A 150 19.73 1.29 -1.58
CA ARG A 150 19.06 2.57 -1.36
C ARG A 150 19.13 3.45 -2.60
N ALA A 151 18.08 4.22 -2.83
CA ALA A 151 18.07 5.15 -3.94
C ALA A 151 18.91 6.40 -3.64
N ASP A 152 19.97 6.62 -4.42
CA ASP A 152 20.84 7.81 -4.36
C ASP A 152 20.34 8.92 -5.27
N GLU A 153 19.70 8.55 -6.37
CA GLU A 153 19.28 9.48 -7.41
C GLU A 153 17.83 9.24 -7.81
N GLN A 154 17.11 10.33 -8.05
CA GLN A 154 15.77 10.30 -8.63
C GLN A 154 15.76 11.15 -9.90
N GLU A 155 15.37 10.53 -11.01
CA GLU A 155 15.20 11.17 -12.30
C GLU A 155 13.71 11.19 -12.69
N ILE A 156 13.17 12.35 -13.08
CA ILE A 156 11.81 12.46 -13.59
C ILE A 156 11.81 12.05 -15.06
N ILE A 157 11.17 10.95 -15.39
CA ILE A 157 11.04 10.43 -16.76
C ILE A 157 9.88 11.08 -17.48
N PHE A 158 8.71 11.13 -16.81
CA PHE A 158 7.51 11.81 -17.31
C PHE A 158 6.83 12.57 -16.19
N SER A 159 6.16 13.66 -16.53
CA SER A 159 5.41 14.49 -15.59
C SER A 159 4.08 14.92 -16.21
N GLY A 160 3.12 15.32 -15.38
CA GLY A 160 1.83 15.85 -15.80
C GLY A 160 0.69 14.83 -15.73
N PHE A 161 0.85 13.73 -15.00
CA PHE A 161 -0.25 12.88 -14.62
C PHE A 161 -1.14 13.57 -13.59
N ASP A 162 -2.39 13.15 -13.48
CA ASP A 162 -3.32 13.61 -12.44
C ASP A 162 -3.17 12.74 -11.19
N ASP A 163 -3.30 13.35 -10.02
CA ASP A 163 -3.28 12.68 -8.71
C ASP A 163 -4.55 12.96 -7.87
N HIS A 164 -5.57 13.59 -8.46
CA HIS A 164 -6.80 13.92 -7.75
C HIS A 164 -7.67 12.69 -7.45
N ASP A 165 -7.63 11.70 -8.30
CA ASP A 165 -8.29 10.41 -8.10
C ASP A 165 -7.27 9.30 -8.29
N THR A 166 -6.78 8.78 -7.17
CA THR A 166 -5.77 7.72 -7.14
C THR A 166 -6.39 6.33 -7.04
N HIS A 167 -7.69 6.22 -7.20
CA HIS A 167 -8.36 4.93 -7.36
C HIS A 167 -8.14 4.41 -8.79
N HIS A 168 -7.82 3.18 -8.91
CA HIS A 168 -7.56 2.46 -10.17
C HIS A 168 -8.68 1.51 -10.52
#